data_b9ca0cbdaec5960a2fc63448be58bdc5
#
_entry.id   b9ca0cbdaec5960a2fc63448be58bdc5
#
_cell.length_a   1.000
_cell.length_b   1.000
_cell.length_c   1.000
_cell.angle_alpha   90.00
_cell.angle_beta   90.00
_cell.angle_gamma   90.00
#
_symmetry.space_group_name_H-M   'P 1'
#
loop_
_entity.id
_entity.type
_entity.pdbx_description
1 polymer ?
#
loop_
_entity_poly.entity_id
_entity_poly.type
_entity_poly.pdbx_seq_one_letter_code
_entity_poly.pdbx_strand_id
1 'polypeptide(L)'
;MIYTLDTSVLIDALRRPADMLLLKDFLEWALPHTALSSVVASELLAGARTDAVRRLVERDLLSAFDRHGRIVAPSAAAWAKTGVVLGRAAAASIGASWQNDLLLAYAAREFGWSLIARDKDFSRILPLVRGLRIEAPFPRRPSIAQGAV
;
A
#
# COMPACT_ATOMS: atom_id res chain seq x y z
N MET A 1 5.31 7.20 12.93
CA MET A 1 5.47 6.28 11.78
C MET A 1 4.24 6.42 10.90
N ILE A 2 4.40 6.52 9.62
CA ILE A 2 3.30 6.56 8.65
C ILE A 2 3.28 5.22 7.90
N TYR A 3 2.11 4.67 7.70
CA TYR A 3 1.89 3.42 6.97
C TYR A 3 1.30 3.68 5.60
N THR A 4 1.53 2.75 4.68
CA THR A 4 0.74 2.59 3.46
C THR A 4 0.41 1.11 3.25
N LEU A 5 -0.60 0.82 2.47
CA LEU A 5 -1.14 -0.53 2.30
C LEU A 5 -0.93 -0.99 0.86
N ASP A 6 -0.47 -2.23 0.69
CA ASP A 6 -0.44 -2.89 -0.61
C ASP A 6 -1.84 -3.32 -1.05
N THR A 7 -2.06 -3.35 -2.34
CA THR A 7 -3.34 -3.73 -2.96
C THR A 7 -3.79 -5.13 -2.53
N SER A 8 -2.87 -6.09 -2.46
CA SER A 8 -3.20 -7.48 -2.08
C SER A 8 -3.81 -7.60 -0.69
N VAL A 9 -3.33 -6.80 0.26
CA VAL A 9 -3.84 -6.76 1.64
C VAL A 9 -5.28 -6.26 1.67
N LEU A 10 -5.60 -5.27 0.86
CA LEU A 10 -6.95 -4.70 0.74
C LEU A 10 -7.90 -5.63 -0.02
N ILE A 11 -7.42 -6.30 -1.06
CA ILE A 11 -8.20 -7.32 -1.79
C ILE A 11 -8.54 -8.49 -0.87
N ASP A 12 -7.59 -8.96 -0.06
CA ASP A 12 -7.85 -10.01 0.91
C ASP A 12 -8.95 -9.61 1.91
N ALA A 13 -8.92 -8.36 2.39
CA ALA A 13 -9.96 -7.83 3.27
C ALA A 13 -11.35 -7.81 2.61
N LEU A 14 -11.43 -7.48 1.31
CA LEU A 14 -12.69 -7.54 0.57
C LEU A 14 -13.23 -8.96 0.38
N ARG A 15 -12.33 -9.94 0.28
CA ARG A 15 -12.69 -11.32 0.00
C ARG A 15 -12.98 -12.16 1.24
N ARG A 16 -12.36 -11.83 2.37
CA ARG A 16 -12.40 -12.63 3.60
C ARG A 16 -12.86 -11.79 4.79
N PRO A 17 -13.98 -12.14 5.44
CA PRO A 17 -14.48 -11.38 6.61
C PRO A 17 -13.47 -11.26 7.75
N ALA A 18 -12.67 -12.30 8.00
CA ALA A 18 -11.64 -12.27 9.03
C ALA A 18 -10.55 -11.22 8.73
N ASP A 19 -10.10 -11.12 7.48
CA ASP A 19 -9.13 -10.11 7.06
C ASP A 19 -9.72 -8.70 7.09
N MET A 20 -11.00 -8.53 6.77
CA MET A 20 -11.70 -7.26 6.91
C MET A 20 -11.77 -6.79 8.36
N LEU A 21 -12.00 -7.70 9.31
CA LEU A 21 -11.98 -7.37 10.74
C LEU A 21 -10.59 -6.90 11.17
N LEU A 22 -9.55 -7.61 10.76
CA LEU A 22 -8.16 -7.22 11.06
C LEU A 22 -7.80 -5.84 10.47
N LEU A 23 -8.23 -5.56 9.25
CA LEU A 23 -8.05 -4.25 8.63
C LEU A 23 -8.79 -3.15 9.41
N LYS A 24 -10.04 -3.39 9.80
CA LYS A 24 -10.82 -2.43 10.59
C LYS A 24 -10.19 -2.15 11.94
N ASP A 25 -9.77 -3.19 12.66
CA ASP A 25 -9.08 -3.05 13.94
C ASP A 25 -7.78 -2.25 13.80
N PHE A 26 -7.03 -2.49 12.73
CA PHE A 26 -5.83 -1.70 12.44
C PHE A 26 -6.18 -0.24 12.14
N LEU A 27 -7.12 0.03 11.26
CA LEU A 27 -7.50 1.38 10.86
C LEU A 27 -8.17 2.18 11.99
N GLU A 28 -8.77 1.53 12.98
CA GLU A 28 -9.37 2.19 14.13
C GLU A 28 -8.36 3.09 14.86
N TRP A 29 -7.11 2.64 14.99
CA TRP A 29 -6.06 3.44 15.62
C TRP A 29 -5.06 4.04 14.64
N ALA A 30 -4.82 3.39 13.51
CA ALA A 30 -3.75 3.76 12.58
C ALA A 30 -4.21 4.69 11.45
N LEU A 31 -5.50 4.88 11.22
CA LEU A 31 -5.99 5.71 10.12
C LEU A 31 -5.37 7.13 10.10
N PRO A 32 -5.20 7.82 11.23
CA PRO A 32 -4.51 9.11 11.25
C PRO A 32 -3.05 9.05 10.77
N HIS A 33 -2.46 7.88 10.79
CA HIS A 33 -1.07 7.61 10.42
C HIS A 33 -0.96 6.71 9.19
N THR A 34 -1.99 6.64 8.36
CA THR A 34 -2.01 5.80 7.16
C THR A 34 -2.35 6.65 5.95
N ALA A 35 -1.51 6.60 4.93
CA ALA A 35 -1.76 7.15 3.61
C ALA A 35 -1.97 6.02 2.61
N LEU A 36 -2.78 6.24 1.60
CA LEU A 36 -2.99 5.29 0.51
C LEU A 36 -2.35 5.84 -0.77
N SER A 37 -1.58 5.01 -1.46
CA SER A 37 -1.07 5.41 -2.77
C SER A 37 -2.19 5.45 -3.80
N SER A 38 -2.20 6.46 -4.66
CA SER A 38 -3.13 6.54 -5.80
C SER A 38 -2.95 5.36 -6.77
N VAL A 39 -1.78 4.74 -6.80
CA VAL A 39 -1.53 3.49 -7.56
C VAL A 39 -2.41 2.37 -7.03
N VAL A 40 -2.44 2.19 -5.70
CA VAL A 40 -3.29 1.17 -5.04
C VAL A 40 -4.77 1.47 -5.24
N ALA A 41 -5.18 2.74 -5.09
CA ALA A 41 -6.56 3.14 -5.36
C ALA A 41 -6.97 2.83 -6.80
N SER A 42 -6.11 3.10 -7.77
CA SER A 42 -6.33 2.78 -9.19
C SER A 42 -6.48 1.28 -9.43
N GLU A 43 -5.63 0.46 -8.83
CA GLU A 43 -5.71 -1.00 -8.96
C GLU A 43 -7.00 -1.57 -8.36
N LEU A 44 -7.42 -1.08 -7.19
CA LEU A 44 -8.68 -1.50 -6.58
C LEU A 44 -9.88 -1.16 -7.46
N LEU A 45 -9.90 0.04 -8.02
CA LEU A 45 -10.96 0.48 -8.94
C LEU A 45 -10.94 -0.29 -10.27
N ALA A 46 -9.76 -0.57 -10.81
CA ALA A 46 -9.62 -1.38 -12.02
C ALA A 46 -10.12 -2.82 -11.82
N GLY A 47 -9.95 -3.37 -10.64
CA GLY A 47 -10.48 -4.69 -10.27
C GLY A 47 -11.99 -4.71 -10.02
N ALA A 48 -12.61 -3.57 -9.78
CA ALA A 48 -14.04 -3.42 -9.52
C ALA A 48 -14.81 -3.34 -10.85
N ARG A 49 -15.10 -4.49 -11.46
CA ARG A 49 -15.66 -4.60 -12.82
C ARG A 49 -17.14 -4.26 -12.94
N THR A 50 -17.86 -4.11 -11.85
CA THR A 50 -19.27 -3.72 -11.83
C THR A 50 -19.48 -2.46 -11.01
N ASP A 51 -20.53 -1.71 -11.29
CA ASP A 51 -20.86 -0.51 -10.52
C ASP A 51 -21.13 -0.82 -9.03
N ALA A 52 -21.73 -1.98 -8.75
CA ALA A 52 -21.98 -2.40 -7.38
C ALA A 52 -20.65 -2.64 -6.60
N VAL A 53 -19.69 -3.35 -7.20
CA VAL A 53 -18.38 -3.60 -6.60
C VAL A 53 -17.58 -2.31 -6.50
N ARG A 54 -17.63 -1.43 -7.49
CA ARG A 54 -16.98 -0.13 -7.43
C ARG A 54 -17.48 0.70 -6.25
N ARG A 55 -18.80 0.80 -6.05
CA ARG A 55 -19.39 1.51 -4.91
C ARG A 55 -18.95 0.93 -3.56
N LEU A 56 -18.81 -0.40 -3.47
CA LEU A 56 -18.26 -1.07 -2.30
C LEU A 56 -16.84 -0.64 -2.01
N VAL A 57 -15.96 -0.67 -3.01
CA VAL A 57 -14.55 -0.26 -2.90
C VAL A 57 -14.47 1.22 -2.47
N GLU A 58 -15.23 2.08 -3.13
CA GLU A 58 -15.23 3.52 -2.81
C GLU A 58 -15.72 3.77 -1.37
N ARG A 59 -16.81 3.15 -0.96
CA ARG A 59 -17.42 3.35 0.36
C ARG A 59 -16.60 2.71 1.48
N ASP A 60 -16.18 1.46 1.32
CA ASP A 60 -15.64 0.66 2.42
C ASP A 60 -14.12 0.79 2.57
N LEU A 61 -13.41 1.19 1.51
CA LEU A 61 -11.95 1.33 1.52
C LEU A 61 -11.48 2.74 1.24
N LEU A 62 -11.88 3.34 0.10
CA LEU A 62 -11.27 4.59 -0.36
C LEU A 62 -11.76 5.82 0.39
N SER A 63 -13.05 5.87 0.77
CA SER A 63 -13.65 7.07 1.35
C SER A 63 -12.99 7.53 2.65
N ALA A 64 -12.49 6.61 3.45
CA ALA A 64 -11.78 6.93 4.70
C ALA A 64 -10.49 7.72 4.46
N PHE A 65 -9.79 7.40 3.37
CA PHE A 65 -8.56 8.10 2.98
C PHE A 65 -8.86 9.39 2.21
N ASP A 66 -9.79 9.33 1.26
CA ASP A 66 -10.12 10.46 0.39
C ASP A 66 -10.67 11.66 1.16
N ARG A 67 -11.60 11.44 2.10
CA ARG A 67 -12.17 12.50 2.94
C ARG A 67 -11.14 13.30 3.73
N HIS A 68 -9.97 12.74 3.98
CA HIS A 68 -8.89 13.37 4.73
C HIS A 68 -7.70 13.76 3.85
N GLY A 69 -7.85 13.71 2.53
CA GLY A 69 -6.77 14.02 1.60
C GLY A 69 -5.55 13.09 1.73
N ARG A 70 -5.79 11.82 2.06
CA ARG A 70 -4.72 10.85 2.30
C ARG A 70 -4.51 9.86 1.16
N ILE A 71 -5.07 10.12 0.00
CA ILE A 71 -4.70 9.43 -1.24
C ILE A 71 -3.61 10.26 -1.90
N VAL A 72 -2.41 9.70 -2.00
CA VAL A 72 -1.19 10.42 -2.40
C VAL A 72 -0.61 9.81 -3.66
N ALA A 73 -0.31 10.65 -4.64
CA ALA A 73 0.32 10.22 -5.89
C ALA A 73 1.84 10.05 -5.72
N PRO A 74 2.46 9.06 -6.40
CA PRO A 74 3.90 8.99 -6.53
C PRO A 74 4.46 10.26 -7.18
N SER A 75 5.64 10.69 -6.74
CA SER A 75 6.31 11.84 -7.34
C SER A 75 6.86 11.54 -8.75
N ALA A 76 7.20 12.58 -9.49
CA ALA A 76 7.91 12.44 -10.76
C ALA A 76 9.22 11.65 -10.58
N ALA A 77 9.93 11.82 -9.46
CA ALA A 77 11.15 11.07 -9.16
C ALA A 77 10.89 9.58 -8.96
N ALA A 78 9.79 9.19 -8.29
CA ALA A 78 9.38 7.79 -8.15
C ALA A 78 9.08 7.16 -9.51
N TRP A 79 8.39 7.87 -10.38
CA TRP A 79 8.13 7.43 -11.76
C TRP A 79 9.42 7.23 -12.55
N ALA A 80 10.35 8.19 -12.49
CA ALA A 80 11.62 8.11 -13.20
C ALA A 80 12.47 6.91 -12.72
N LYS A 81 12.58 6.70 -11.42
CA LYS A 81 13.28 5.53 -10.83
C LYS A 81 12.66 4.22 -11.25
N THR A 82 11.35 4.15 -11.24
CA THR A 82 10.60 2.98 -11.74
C THR A 82 10.93 2.69 -13.20
N GLY A 83 10.92 3.71 -14.05
CA GLY A 83 11.27 3.58 -15.46
C GLY A 83 12.69 3.06 -15.68
N VAL A 84 13.67 3.53 -14.92
CA VAL A 84 15.06 3.04 -14.99
C VAL A 84 15.15 1.57 -14.64
N VAL A 85 14.48 1.14 -13.56
CA VAL A 85 14.48 -0.29 -13.14
C VAL A 85 13.81 -1.16 -14.19
N LEU A 86 12.66 -0.75 -14.71
CA LEU A 86 11.96 -1.49 -15.76
C LEU A 86 12.78 -1.61 -17.04
N GLY A 87 13.49 -0.56 -17.43
CA GLY A 87 14.39 -0.57 -18.59
C GLY A 87 15.54 -1.58 -18.43
N ARG A 88 16.13 -1.66 -17.26
CA ARG A 88 17.16 -2.67 -16.94
C ARG A 88 16.58 -4.08 -16.85
N ALA A 89 15.39 -4.20 -16.30
CA ALA A 89 14.70 -5.47 -16.12
C ALA A 89 14.16 -6.04 -17.43
N ALA A 90 13.87 -5.22 -18.43
CA ALA A 90 13.47 -5.67 -19.77
C ALA A 90 14.52 -6.59 -20.39
N ALA A 91 15.80 -6.33 -20.12
CA ALA A 91 16.89 -7.20 -20.54
C ALA A 91 16.91 -8.58 -19.83
N ALA A 92 16.25 -8.68 -18.68
CA ALA A 92 16.16 -9.89 -17.83
C ALA A 92 14.77 -10.54 -17.86
N SER A 93 13.89 -10.18 -18.82
CA SER A 93 12.52 -10.71 -18.97
C SER A 93 11.59 -10.47 -17.77
N ILE A 94 11.83 -9.43 -16.99
CA ILE A 94 10.95 -9.01 -15.90
C ILE A 94 9.90 -8.08 -16.51
N GLY A 95 8.63 -8.51 -16.49
CA GLY A 95 7.57 -7.85 -17.23
C GLY A 95 7.07 -6.52 -16.62
N ALA A 96 6.27 -5.81 -17.41
CA ALA A 96 5.58 -4.56 -17.01
C ALA A 96 4.65 -4.71 -15.79
N SER A 97 4.35 -5.95 -15.36
CA SER A 97 3.57 -6.27 -14.16
C SER A 97 4.16 -5.71 -12.85
N TRP A 98 5.43 -5.34 -12.84
CA TRP A 98 6.11 -4.79 -11.66
C TRP A 98 6.01 -3.27 -11.53
N GLN A 99 5.49 -2.59 -12.54
CA GLN A 99 5.45 -1.13 -12.55
C GLN A 99 4.73 -0.57 -11.32
N ASN A 100 3.56 -1.08 -10.99
CA ASN A 100 2.78 -0.59 -9.88
C ASN A 100 3.44 -0.90 -8.52
N ASP A 101 3.99 -2.09 -8.37
CA ASP A 101 4.70 -2.47 -7.14
C ASP A 101 5.97 -1.64 -6.93
N LEU A 102 6.72 -1.37 -8.00
CA LEU A 102 7.88 -0.47 -7.96
C LEU A 102 7.49 0.97 -7.64
N LEU A 103 6.43 1.49 -8.25
CA LEU A 103 5.92 2.83 -7.94
C LEU A 103 5.50 2.95 -6.49
N LEU A 104 4.78 1.97 -5.96
CA LEU A 104 4.38 1.93 -4.56
C LEU A 104 5.60 1.88 -3.64
N ALA A 105 6.57 1.04 -3.96
CA ALA A 105 7.79 0.89 -3.18
C ALA A 105 8.63 2.17 -3.16
N TYR A 106 8.84 2.81 -4.31
CA TYR A 106 9.57 4.07 -4.39
C TYR A 106 8.84 5.21 -3.69
N ALA A 107 7.50 5.29 -3.82
CA ALA A 107 6.70 6.28 -3.11
C ALA A 107 6.79 6.05 -1.59
N ALA A 108 6.64 4.82 -1.11
CA ALA A 108 6.75 4.49 0.30
C ALA A 108 8.12 4.90 0.87
N ARG A 109 9.20 4.59 0.14
CA ARG A 109 10.55 5.00 0.54
C ARG A 109 10.72 6.52 0.57
N GLU A 110 10.26 7.21 -0.47
CA GLU A 110 10.39 8.67 -0.61
C GLU A 110 9.68 9.43 0.51
N PHE A 111 8.46 9.01 0.83
CA PHE A 111 7.66 9.61 1.89
C PHE A 111 7.99 9.09 3.29
N GLY A 112 8.92 8.14 3.42
CA GLY A 112 9.28 7.55 4.69
C GLY A 112 8.19 6.66 5.29
N TRP A 113 7.31 6.09 4.47
CA TRP A 113 6.25 5.20 4.90
C TRP A 113 6.76 3.78 5.15
N SER A 114 6.08 3.07 6.06
CA SER A 114 6.19 1.62 6.18
C SER A 114 5.09 0.98 5.35
N LEU A 115 5.48 0.14 4.40
CA LEU A 115 4.57 -0.58 3.51
C LEU A 115 4.04 -1.83 4.21
N ILE A 116 2.74 -1.90 4.42
CA ILE A 116 2.08 -3.10 4.92
C ILE A 116 1.80 -4.01 3.73
N ALA A 117 2.52 -5.10 3.66
CA ALA A 117 2.44 -6.09 2.58
C ALA A 117 2.86 -7.47 3.09
N ARG A 118 2.55 -8.50 2.32
CA ARG A 118 3.08 -9.84 2.56
C ARG A 118 4.50 -9.92 2.02
N ASP A 119 5.43 -10.48 2.78
CA ASP A 119 6.85 -10.59 2.41
C ASP A 119 7.08 -11.19 1.03
N LYS A 120 6.32 -12.22 0.67
CA LYS A 120 6.43 -12.91 -0.62
C LYS A 120 6.15 -12.00 -1.82
N ASP A 121 5.27 -11.00 -1.66
CA ASP A 121 4.86 -10.12 -2.77
C ASP A 121 5.95 -9.11 -3.12
N PHE A 122 6.77 -8.72 -2.15
CA PHE A 122 7.82 -7.72 -2.30
C PHE A 122 9.25 -8.28 -2.19
N SER A 123 9.43 -9.59 -2.03
CA SER A 123 10.77 -10.20 -1.89
C SER A 123 11.72 -9.89 -3.05
N ARG A 124 11.19 -9.73 -4.27
CA ARG A 124 11.96 -9.39 -5.47
C ARG A 124 12.24 -7.88 -5.59
N ILE A 125 11.43 -7.06 -4.96
CA ILE A 125 11.50 -5.59 -5.04
C ILE A 125 12.43 -5.03 -3.96
N LEU A 126 12.49 -5.63 -2.79
CA LEU A 126 13.34 -5.20 -1.69
C LEU A 126 14.80 -4.95 -2.09
N PRO A 127 15.48 -5.84 -2.85
CA PRO A 127 16.85 -5.57 -3.29
C PRO A 127 16.98 -4.38 -4.23
N LEU A 128 15.92 -4.03 -4.95
CA LEU A 128 15.91 -2.96 -5.95
C LEU A 128 15.62 -1.59 -5.33
N VAL A 129 14.87 -1.55 -4.24
CA VAL A 129 14.46 -0.32 -3.57
C VAL A 129 15.11 -0.24 -2.19
N ARG A 130 16.37 0.17 -2.17
CA ARG A 130 17.16 0.26 -0.94
C ARG A 130 16.49 1.21 0.06
N GLY A 131 16.30 0.73 1.30
CA GLY A 131 15.68 1.51 2.39
C GLY A 131 14.16 1.42 2.45
N LEU A 132 13.51 0.61 1.61
CA LEU A 132 12.11 0.27 1.76
C LEU A 132 11.89 -0.47 3.08
N ARG A 133 10.87 -0.05 3.84
CA ARG A 133 10.43 -0.72 5.07
C ARG A 133 9.13 -1.45 4.82
N ILE A 134 9.09 -2.73 5.12
CA ILE A 134 7.91 -3.59 5.00
C ILE A 134 7.50 -4.08 6.38
N GLU A 135 6.20 -4.02 6.63
CA GLU A 135 5.54 -4.53 7.83
C GLU A 135 4.55 -5.62 7.44
N ALA A 136 4.52 -6.70 8.21
CA ALA A 136 3.50 -7.73 8.02
C ALA A 136 2.10 -7.21 8.38
N PRO A 137 1.04 -7.65 7.73
CA PRO A 137 -0.34 -7.32 8.09
C PRO A 137 -0.72 -8.02 9.42
N PHE A 138 -1.21 -7.32 10.42
CA PHE A 138 -1.21 -5.86 10.59
C PHE A 138 -0.40 -5.51 11.83
N PRO A 139 0.33 -4.39 11.84
CA PRO A 139 1.04 -3.93 13.04
C PRO A 139 0.08 -3.76 14.21
N ARG A 140 0.55 -4.12 15.39
CA ARG A 140 -0.21 -3.90 16.63
C ARG A 140 -0.15 -2.43 17.03
N ARG A 141 -1.22 -1.96 17.68
CA ARG A 141 -1.20 -0.64 18.30
C ARG A 141 -0.02 -0.55 19.26
N PRO A 142 0.83 0.50 19.13
CA PRO A 142 1.91 0.72 20.08
C PRO A 142 1.32 0.79 21.50
N SER A 143 1.88 0.00 22.42
CA SER A 143 1.53 0.13 23.83
C SER A 143 1.94 1.53 24.27
N ILE A 144 0.99 2.27 24.84
CA ILE A 144 1.32 3.49 25.57
C ILE A 144 2.19 3.00 26.72
N ALA A 145 3.48 3.26 26.68
CA ALA A 145 4.33 3.08 27.84
C ALA A 145 3.63 3.87 28.97
N GLN A 146 3.13 3.15 29.99
CA GLN A 146 2.63 3.79 31.19
C GLN A 146 3.80 4.63 31.70
N GLY A 147 3.66 5.95 31.55
CA GLY A 147 4.64 6.87 32.05
C GLY A 147 4.84 6.54 33.52
N ALA A 148 6.09 6.20 33.85
CA ALA A 148 6.51 6.17 35.24
C ALA A 148 6.19 7.53 35.84
N VAL A 149 5.31 7.53 36.82
CA VAL A 149 5.06 8.66 37.73
C VAL A 149 6.28 8.82 38.61
#